data_63c687667b98291818501ac5cc37cfa4
#
_entry.id   63c687667b98291818501ac5cc37cfa4
#
_cell.length_a   1.000
_cell.length_b   1.000
_cell.length_c   1.000
_cell.angle_alpha   90.00
_cell.angle_beta   90.00
_cell.angle_gamma   90.00
#
_symmetry.space_group_name_H-M   'P 1'
#
loop_
_entity.id
_entity.type
_entity.pdbx_description
1 polymer ?
#
loop_
_entity_poly.entity_id
_entity_poly.type
_entity_poly.pdbx_seq_one_letter_code
_entity_poly.pdbx_strand_id
1 'polypeptide(L)'
;MTGTSADSLDCAAVEFSDNELNIVGLKNYDIPSNLKEEISENTRSKELNETLIKDLDLRLGEFFSDRVEEFITSLSLKKEKIEAIGSHGQTIKHEPNSIPPFSLQIGNPQLISNQLGIKTIANFRDDDIAKGGQGAPLSPIFHKEVFAIENKKRVIINIGGITNISLLGGAKLIGFDTGPGNCLLDIWTKKNKMGNYDNEGNWAKSGAVDHDLLNIMMKDNYFSLEPPKSTGPDYFNLSWLQDCLTKLKQEIDPRDTQATLAELTASSLSNSLKRLKIIDEKIYICGGGVHNKFLMSRISFLLGEKCYSTDKLGLDPDYIEAICFAWLAYKRVNDIKFNMSAITGSNEKVFLGKVYLPSK
;
A
#
# COMPACT_ATOMS: atom_id res chain seq x y z
N MET A 1 -6.35 -7.36 -5.03
CA MET A 1 -5.22 -6.62 -4.45
C MET A 1 -4.73 -7.31 -3.18
N THR A 2 -3.44 -7.53 -3.02
CA THR A 2 -2.86 -7.97 -1.76
C THR A 2 -1.93 -6.88 -1.25
N GLY A 3 -2.03 -6.57 0.04
CA GLY A 3 -1.14 -5.61 0.70
C GLY A 3 0.24 -6.19 1.01
N THR A 4 1.13 -5.37 1.54
CA THR A 4 2.51 -5.76 1.91
C THR A 4 2.56 -6.81 3.02
N SER A 5 1.53 -6.87 3.89
CA SER A 5 1.41 -7.87 4.96
C SER A 5 1.06 -9.28 4.44
N ALA A 6 0.55 -9.38 3.22
CA ALA A 6 0.05 -10.62 2.61
C ALA A 6 -1.00 -11.35 3.48
N ASP A 7 -1.81 -10.61 4.21
CA ASP A 7 -2.81 -11.20 5.12
C ASP A 7 -4.11 -11.58 4.38
N SER A 8 -4.53 -10.76 3.41
CA SER A 8 -5.75 -10.97 2.64
C SER A 8 -5.58 -10.62 1.16
N LEU A 9 -6.48 -11.18 0.35
CA LEU A 9 -6.79 -10.76 -1.01
C LEU A 9 -8.06 -9.92 -0.97
N ASP A 10 -7.95 -8.62 -1.22
CA ASP A 10 -9.07 -7.70 -1.28
C ASP A 10 -9.60 -7.62 -2.71
N CYS A 11 -10.87 -7.88 -2.89
CA CYS A 11 -11.58 -7.84 -4.15
C CYS A 11 -12.60 -6.70 -4.15
N ALA A 12 -12.63 -5.93 -5.23
CA ALA A 12 -13.61 -4.89 -5.48
C ALA A 12 -14.19 -5.04 -6.89
N ALA A 13 -15.49 -5.12 -7.02
CA ALA A 13 -16.20 -5.01 -8.28
C ALA A 13 -16.75 -3.59 -8.40
N VAL A 14 -16.36 -2.90 -9.48
CA VAL A 14 -16.62 -1.47 -9.64
C VAL A 14 -17.08 -1.18 -11.06
N GLU A 15 -18.13 -0.38 -11.19
CA GLU A 15 -18.56 0.19 -12.47
C GLU A 15 -18.05 1.63 -12.56
N PHE A 16 -17.46 1.96 -13.71
CA PHE A 16 -17.01 3.31 -14.04
C PHE A 16 -17.83 3.83 -15.20
N SER A 17 -18.55 4.93 -15.00
CA SER A 17 -19.22 5.70 -16.04
C SER A 17 -18.74 7.15 -15.99
N ASP A 18 -19.19 8.00 -16.92
CA ASP A 18 -18.74 9.39 -17.08
C ASP A 18 -18.74 10.18 -15.75
N ASN A 19 -17.64 10.11 -15.00
CA ASN A 19 -17.37 10.71 -13.69
C ASN A 19 -18.06 10.05 -12.48
N GLU A 20 -18.67 8.88 -12.60
CA GLU A 20 -19.24 8.15 -11.48
C GLU A 20 -18.49 6.84 -11.23
N LEU A 21 -18.26 6.57 -9.96
CA LEU A 21 -17.71 5.32 -9.45
C LEU A 21 -18.82 4.65 -8.63
N ASN A 22 -19.29 3.50 -9.10
CA ASN A 22 -20.29 2.70 -8.40
C ASN A 22 -19.68 1.39 -7.90
N ILE A 23 -19.72 1.15 -6.59
CA ILE A 23 -19.24 -0.09 -5.99
C ILE A 23 -20.34 -1.13 -6.08
N VAL A 24 -20.08 -2.18 -6.87
CA VAL A 24 -21.00 -3.32 -7.03
C VAL A 24 -20.84 -4.33 -5.90
N GLY A 25 -19.61 -4.50 -5.41
CA GLY A 25 -19.33 -5.36 -4.27
C GLY A 25 -17.89 -5.29 -3.80
N LEU A 26 -17.68 -5.64 -2.54
CA LEU A 26 -16.40 -5.68 -1.85
C LEU A 26 -16.31 -6.98 -1.07
N LYS A 27 -15.17 -7.65 -1.09
CA LYS A 27 -14.94 -8.87 -0.32
C LYS A 27 -13.44 -9.08 -0.10
N ASN A 28 -13.07 -9.57 1.07
CA ASN A 28 -11.73 -10.04 1.33
C ASN A 28 -11.70 -11.56 1.53
N TYR A 29 -10.55 -12.15 1.29
CA TYR A 29 -10.28 -13.56 1.46
C TYR A 29 -8.93 -13.75 2.13
N ASP A 30 -8.89 -14.51 3.20
CA ASP A 30 -7.62 -14.85 3.86
C ASP A 30 -6.69 -15.60 2.92
N ILE A 31 -5.42 -15.19 2.86
CA ILE A 31 -4.40 -15.95 2.16
C ILE A 31 -4.02 -17.16 3.02
N PRO A 32 -3.96 -18.39 2.46
CA PRO A 32 -3.56 -19.59 3.19
C PRO A 32 -2.21 -19.45 3.89
N SER A 33 -2.09 -20.00 5.10
CA SER A 33 -0.90 -19.82 5.96
C SER A 33 0.41 -20.26 5.29
N ASN A 34 0.38 -21.35 4.53
CA ASN A 34 1.55 -21.83 3.77
C ASN A 34 2.00 -20.80 2.71
N LEU A 35 1.08 -20.18 1.99
CA LEU A 35 1.42 -19.14 1.02
C LEU A 35 1.93 -17.87 1.72
N LYS A 36 1.34 -17.48 2.87
CA LYS A 36 1.83 -16.35 3.68
C LYS A 36 3.27 -16.55 4.15
N GLU A 37 3.60 -17.73 4.63
CA GLU A 37 4.95 -18.08 5.07
C GLU A 37 5.95 -17.95 3.92
N GLU A 38 5.66 -18.57 2.78
CA GLU A 38 6.53 -18.54 1.60
C GLU A 38 6.69 -17.10 1.04
N ILE A 39 5.62 -16.32 0.98
CA ILE A 39 5.69 -14.89 0.61
C ILE A 39 6.64 -14.14 1.56
N SER A 40 6.45 -14.34 2.88
CA SER A 40 7.26 -13.68 3.90
C SER A 40 8.74 -14.05 3.81
N GLU A 41 9.06 -15.33 3.56
CA GLU A 41 10.43 -15.80 3.37
C GLU A 41 11.09 -15.17 2.14
N ASN A 42 10.39 -15.18 1.00
CA ASN A 42 10.91 -14.61 -0.25
C ASN A 42 11.06 -13.08 -0.18
N THR A 43 10.14 -12.38 0.50
CA THR A 43 10.25 -10.92 0.71
C THR A 43 11.47 -10.56 1.54
N ARG A 44 11.84 -11.38 2.53
CA ARG A 44 13.01 -11.16 3.41
C ARG A 44 14.32 -11.64 2.81
N SER A 45 14.28 -12.55 1.85
CA SER A 45 15.49 -13.10 1.21
C SER A 45 16.26 -12.00 0.48
N LYS A 46 17.58 -11.99 0.62
CA LYS A 46 18.44 -11.08 -0.16
C LYS A 46 18.54 -11.52 -1.62
N GLU A 47 18.52 -12.82 -1.87
CA GLU A 47 18.59 -13.41 -3.20
C GLU A 47 17.28 -14.16 -3.50
N LEU A 48 16.74 -13.94 -4.70
CA LEU A 48 15.53 -14.62 -5.14
C LEU A 48 15.90 -15.92 -5.85
N ASN A 49 15.28 -17.01 -5.42
CA ASN A 49 15.35 -18.28 -6.15
C ASN A 49 14.28 -18.28 -7.26
N GLU A 50 14.71 -18.14 -8.50
CA GLU A 50 13.79 -18.04 -9.65
C GLU A 50 12.81 -19.21 -9.76
N THR A 51 13.22 -20.43 -9.42
CA THR A 51 12.33 -21.62 -9.49
C THR A 51 11.25 -21.55 -8.44
N LEU A 52 11.60 -21.19 -7.19
CA LEU A 52 10.62 -21.02 -6.11
C LEU A 52 9.68 -19.86 -6.38
N ILE A 53 10.18 -18.75 -6.91
CA ILE A 53 9.36 -17.59 -7.26
C ILE A 53 8.36 -17.94 -8.39
N LYS A 54 8.80 -18.69 -9.42
CA LYS A 54 7.89 -19.14 -10.50
C LYS A 54 6.80 -20.07 -10.00
N ASP A 55 7.12 -21.00 -9.10
CA ASP A 55 6.13 -21.88 -8.49
C ASP A 55 5.13 -21.10 -7.64
N LEU A 56 5.62 -20.21 -6.79
CA LEU A 56 4.78 -19.37 -5.95
C LEU A 56 3.89 -18.41 -6.78
N ASP A 57 4.41 -17.87 -7.89
CA ASP A 57 3.67 -17.05 -8.86
C ASP A 57 2.46 -17.80 -9.44
N LEU A 58 2.65 -19.07 -9.83
CA LEU A 58 1.57 -19.90 -10.34
C LEU A 58 0.52 -20.21 -9.26
N ARG A 59 0.94 -20.67 -8.09
CA ARG A 59 0.03 -21.00 -6.99
C ARG A 59 -0.77 -19.81 -6.48
N LEU A 60 -0.15 -18.62 -6.43
CA LEU A 60 -0.86 -17.40 -6.13
C LEU A 60 -1.82 -17.00 -7.25
N GLY A 61 -1.44 -17.18 -8.51
CA GLY A 61 -2.32 -16.98 -9.65
C GLY A 61 -3.56 -17.87 -9.59
N GLU A 62 -3.40 -19.14 -9.25
CA GLU A 62 -4.51 -20.09 -9.02
C GLU A 62 -5.40 -19.63 -7.87
N PHE A 63 -4.82 -19.32 -6.71
CA PHE A 63 -5.58 -18.80 -5.56
C PHE A 63 -6.36 -17.54 -5.90
N PHE A 64 -5.75 -16.59 -6.61
CA PHE A 64 -6.43 -15.35 -7.01
C PHE A 64 -7.58 -15.64 -7.98
N SER A 65 -7.37 -16.52 -8.94
CA SER A 65 -8.41 -16.91 -9.91
C SER A 65 -9.62 -17.54 -9.22
N ASP A 66 -9.39 -18.50 -8.31
CA ASP A 66 -10.45 -19.18 -7.57
C ASP A 66 -11.26 -18.20 -6.72
N ARG A 67 -10.58 -17.27 -6.02
CA ARG A 67 -11.26 -16.28 -5.17
C ARG A 67 -12.02 -15.25 -5.99
N VAL A 68 -11.48 -14.82 -7.13
CA VAL A 68 -12.16 -13.90 -8.05
C VAL A 68 -13.37 -14.57 -8.68
N GLU A 69 -13.30 -15.84 -9.07
CA GLU A 69 -14.44 -16.59 -9.59
C GLU A 69 -15.55 -16.73 -8.56
N GLU A 70 -15.20 -17.07 -7.31
CA GLU A 70 -16.14 -17.10 -6.19
C GLU A 70 -16.80 -15.75 -5.97
N PHE A 71 -16.01 -14.66 -6.03
CA PHE A 71 -16.51 -13.30 -5.86
C PHE A 71 -17.50 -12.89 -6.96
N ILE A 72 -17.15 -13.12 -8.23
CA ILE A 72 -18.02 -12.90 -9.39
C ILE A 72 -19.34 -13.65 -9.24
N THR A 73 -19.27 -14.92 -8.84
CA THR A 73 -20.43 -15.78 -8.62
C THR A 73 -21.31 -15.26 -7.48
N SER A 74 -20.71 -14.84 -6.37
CA SER A 74 -21.41 -14.32 -5.19
C SER A 74 -22.22 -13.04 -5.50
N LEU A 75 -21.77 -12.27 -6.47
CA LEU A 75 -22.44 -11.05 -6.95
C LEU A 75 -23.42 -11.32 -8.11
N SER A 76 -23.56 -12.57 -8.55
CA SER A 76 -24.36 -12.95 -9.73
C SER A 76 -23.97 -12.19 -11.00
N LEU A 77 -22.71 -11.80 -11.12
CA LEU A 77 -22.18 -11.11 -12.29
C LEU A 77 -21.93 -12.11 -13.43
N LYS A 78 -22.23 -11.69 -14.65
CA LYS A 78 -21.88 -12.44 -15.86
C LYS A 78 -20.46 -12.08 -16.30
N LYS A 79 -19.59 -13.08 -16.50
CA LYS A 79 -18.19 -12.86 -16.92
C LYS A 79 -18.07 -12.00 -18.19
N GLU A 80 -19.01 -12.18 -19.14
CA GLU A 80 -19.04 -11.44 -20.40
C GLU A 80 -19.31 -9.93 -20.25
N LYS A 81 -19.82 -9.51 -19.06
CA LYS A 81 -20.02 -8.10 -18.74
C LYS A 81 -18.85 -7.47 -17.98
N ILE A 82 -17.87 -8.27 -17.61
CA ILE A 82 -16.66 -7.77 -16.93
C ILE A 82 -15.64 -7.40 -17.99
N GLU A 83 -15.34 -6.13 -18.09
CA GLU A 83 -14.42 -5.62 -19.11
C GLU A 83 -12.98 -6.05 -18.86
N ALA A 84 -12.52 -6.00 -17.61
CA ALA A 84 -11.18 -6.43 -17.22
C ALA A 84 -11.08 -6.71 -15.72
N ILE A 85 -10.05 -7.46 -15.34
CA ILE A 85 -9.60 -7.65 -13.96
C ILE A 85 -8.31 -6.84 -13.75
N GLY A 86 -8.27 -6.00 -12.73
CA GLY A 86 -7.04 -5.35 -12.28
C GLY A 86 -6.37 -6.19 -11.18
N SER A 87 -5.27 -6.86 -11.50
CA SER A 87 -4.51 -7.66 -10.54
C SER A 87 -3.19 -6.98 -10.18
N HIS A 88 -3.09 -6.41 -8.98
CA HIS A 88 -1.82 -5.86 -8.50
C HIS A 88 -0.77 -6.97 -8.29
N GLY A 89 -1.22 -8.17 -7.92
CA GLY A 89 -0.34 -9.24 -7.46
C GLY A 89 0.20 -8.97 -6.04
N GLN A 90 1.07 -9.87 -5.58
CA GLN A 90 1.80 -9.75 -4.31
C GLN A 90 3.21 -9.23 -4.54
N THR A 91 3.56 -8.11 -3.94
CA THR A 91 4.91 -7.56 -4.05
C THR A 91 5.90 -8.40 -3.25
N ILE A 92 6.94 -8.89 -3.92
CA ILE A 92 8.07 -9.63 -3.34
C ILE A 92 9.27 -8.71 -3.17
N LYS A 93 9.58 -7.89 -4.19
CA LYS A 93 10.67 -6.92 -4.18
C LYS A 93 10.25 -5.61 -4.82
N HIS A 94 10.79 -4.52 -4.29
CA HIS A 94 10.63 -3.21 -4.86
C HIS A 94 11.94 -2.44 -4.75
N GLU A 95 12.72 -2.46 -5.83
CA GLU A 95 14.08 -1.91 -5.89
C GLU A 95 14.22 -0.92 -7.06
N PRO A 96 13.52 0.23 -7.02
CA PRO A 96 13.53 1.19 -8.12
C PRO A 96 14.87 1.91 -8.30
N ASN A 97 15.76 1.84 -7.30
CA ASN A 97 17.08 2.47 -7.33
C ASN A 97 18.22 1.47 -7.62
N SER A 98 17.91 0.19 -7.85
CA SER A 98 18.90 -0.83 -8.23
C SER A 98 19.35 -0.68 -9.69
N ILE A 99 20.35 -1.45 -10.09
CA ILE A 99 20.85 -1.49 -11.47
C ILE A 99 20.80 -2.95 -11.96
N PRO A 100 19.84 -3.31 -12.84
CA PRO A 100 18.71 -2.50 -13.34
C PRO A 100 17.62 -2.27 -12.27
N PRO A 101 16.85 -1.16 -12.39
CA PRO A 101 15.74 -0.91 -11.48
C PRO A 101 14.57 -1.86 -11.77
N PHE A 102 13.91 -2.37 -10.72
CA PHE A 102 12.78 -3.26 -10.89
C PHE A 102 11.80 -3.25 -9.70
N SER A 103 10.62 -3.80 -9.94
CA SER A 103 9.65 -4.13 -8.91
C SER A 103 8.99 -5.45 -9.31
N LEU A 104 9.00 -6.44 -8.42
CA LEU A 104 8.46 -7.77 -8.68
C LEU A 104 7.16 -7.97 -7.91
N GLN A 105 6.07 -8.10 -8.66
CA GLN A 105 4.78 -8.58 -8.19
C GLN A 105 4.53 -9.97 -8.79
N ILE A 106 4.03 -10.90 -7.96
CA ILE A 106 3.69 -12.27 -8.35
C ILE A 106 2.19 -12.53 -8.17
N GLY A 107 1.69 -13.60 -8.79
CA GLY A 107 0.27 -13.95 -8.89
C GLY A 107 -0.17 -13.91 -10.36
N ASN A 108 0.39 -14.80 -11.14
CA ASN A 108 0.44 -14.95 -12.59
C ASN A 108 -0.77 -14.39 -13.36
N PRO A 109 -0.67 -13.21 -13.99
CA PRO A 109 -1.81 -12.55 -14.64
C PRO A 109 -2.28 -13.27 -15.91
N GLN A 110 -1.39 -14.01 -16.60
CA GLN A 110 -1.77 -14.79 -17.77
C GLN A 110 -2.62 -16.01 -17.34
N LEU A 111 -2.25 -16.65 -16.23
CA LEU A 111 -3.04 -17.74 -15.66
C LEU A 111 -4.43 -17.24 -15.24
N ILE A 112 -4.52 -16.11 -14.52
CA ILE A 112 -5.79 -15.48 -14.12
C ILE A 112 -6.65 -15.23 -15.37
N SER A 113 -6.06 -14.61 -16.40
CA SER A 113 -6.78 -14.33 -17.65
C SER A 113 -7.29 -15.57 -18.33
N ASN A 114 -6.49 -16.65 -18.40
CA ASN A 114 -6.86 -17.91 -19.03
C ASN A 114 -7.96 -18.66 -18.28
N GLN A 115 -7.84 -18.75 -16.96
CA GLN A 115 -8.82 -19.51 -16.15
C GLN A 115 -10.18 -18.82 -16.10
N LEU A 116 -10.20 -17.49 -16.01
CA LEU A 116 -11.45 -16.74 -15.90
C LEU A 116 -12.05 -16.38 -17.27
N GLY A 117 -11.26 -16.46 -18.34
CA GLY A 117 -11.70 -16.01 -19.68
C GLY A 117 -11.86 -14.49 -19.76
N ILE A 118 -11.26 -13.72 -18.85
CA ILE A 118 -11.39 -12.28 -18.75
C ILE A 118 -10.02 -11.63 -18.93
N LYS A 119 -9.97 -10.55 -19.71
CA LYS A 119 -8.77 -9.71 -19.85
C LYS A 119 -8.25 -9.30 -18.45
N THR A 120 -6.97 -9.53 -18.19
CA THR A 120 -6.34 -9.14 -16.92
C THR A 120 -5.31 -8.05 -17.15
N ILE A 121 -5.34 -7.03 -16.32
CA ILE A 121 -4.36 -5.94 -16.28
C ILE A 121 -3.51 -6.11 -15.03
N ALA A 122 -2.19 -6.17 -15.21
CA ALA A 122 -1.23 -6.35 -14.12
C ALA A 122 0.08 -5.59 -14.41
N ASN A 123 1.10 -5.77 -13.58
CA ASN A 123 2.42 -5.12 -13.77
C ASN A 123 2.30 -3.59 -13.86
N PHE A 124 1.56 -3.00 -12.96
CA PHE A 124 1.22 -1.57 -12.98
C PHE A 124 2.42 -0.65 -12.78
N ARG A 125 3.55 -1.15 -12.30
CA ARG A 125 4.75 -0.37 -11.94
C ARG A 125 5.83 -0.35 -13.03
N ASP A 126 5.80 -1.32 -13.93
CA ASP A 126 6.90 -1.60 -14.87
C ASP A 126 7.21 -0.44 -15.82
N ASP A 127 6.17 0.15 -16.42
CA ASP A 127 6.36 1.22 -17.42
C ASP A 127 6.85 2.51 -16.75
N ASP A 128 6.38 2.79 -15.53
CA ASP A 128 6.85 3.94 -14.74
C ASP A 128 8.33 3.80 -14.37
N ILE A 129 8.75 2.61 -13.90
CA ILE A 129 10.15 2.32 -13.58
C ILE A 129 11.03 2.38 -14.84
N ALA A 130 10.55 1.82 -15.94
CA ALA A 130 11.27 1.86 -17.23
C ALA A 130 11.48 3.30 -17.76
N LYS A 131 10.65 4.25 -17.31
CA LYS A 131 10.73 5.68 -17.63
C LYS A 131 11.39 6.51 -16.53
N GLY A 132 12.14 5.86 -15.62
CA GLY A 132 12.90 6.50 -14.56
C GLY A 132 12.11 6.90 -13.32
N GLY A 133 10.85 6.47 -13.24
CA GLY A 133 10.03 6.64 -12.04
C GLY A 133 10.31 5.57 -10.98
N GLN A 134 9.81 5.79 -9.77
CA GLN A 134 9.98 4.85 -8.66
C GLN A 134 8.93 3.73 -8.64
N GLY A 135 7.92 3.75 -9.53
CA GLY A 135 6.85 2.74 -9.58
C GLY A 135 5.88 2.77 -8.39
N ALA A 136 6.10 3.65 -7.43
CA ALA A 136 5.27 3.83 -6.24
C ALA A 136 5.41 5.26 -5.67
N PRO A 137 4.38 5.79 -4.96
CA PRO A 137 3.02 5.26 -4.85
C PRO A 137 2.18 5.51 -6.11
N LEU A 138 1.22 4.61 -6.44
CA LEU A 138 0.30 4.79 -7.57
C LEU A 138 -1.06 5.37 -7.16
N SER A 139 -1.46 5.21 -5.90
CA SER A 139 -2.74 5.67 -5.38
C SER A 139 -2.99 7.19 -5.50
N PRO A 140 -1.99 8.11 -5.51
CA PRO A 140 -2.28 9.53 -5.58
C PRO A 140 -3.06 9.98 -6.81
N ILE A 141 -2.86 9.34 -7.98
CA ILE A 141 -3.63 9.68 -9.19
C ILE A 141 -5.10 9.25 -9.06
N PHE A 142 -5.37 8.11 -8.44
CA PHE A 142 -6.71 7.66 -8.11
C PHE A 142 -7.35 8.56 -7.05
N HIS A 143 -6.63 8.89 -5.97
CA HIS A 143 -7.13 9.81 -4.95
C HIS A 143 -7.52 11.16 -5.55
N LYS A 144 -6.75 11.65 -6.53
CA LYS A 144 -7.09 12.88 -7.25
C LYS A 144 -8.41 12.74 -8.00
N GLU A 145 -8.60 11.64 -8.73
CA GLU A 145 -9.81 11.41 -9.53
C GLU A 145 -11.08 11.37 -8.65
N VAL A 146 -10.98 10.67 -7.52
CA VAL A 146 -12.17 10.36 -6.71
C VAL A 146 -12.42 11.38 -5.60
N PHE A 147 -11.36 11.94 -5.02
CA PHE A 147 -11.48 12.78 -3.83
C PHE A 147 -11.15 14.26 -4.04
N ALA A 148 -10.65 14.66 -5.22
CA ALA A 148 -10.37 16.08 -5.44
C ALA A 148 -11.67 16.90 -5.51
N ILE A 149 -11.62 18.08 -4.92
CA ILE A 149 -12.67 19.09 -5.05
C ILE A 149 -12.03 20.33 -5.64
N GLU A 150 -12.70 20.91 -6.62
CA GLU A 150 -12.23 22.14 -7.25
C GLU A 150 -11.99 23.23 -6.21
N ASN A 151 -10.84 23.90 -6.31
CA ASN A 151 -10.41 25.00 -5.42
C ASN A 151 -10.33 24.68 -3.92
N LYS A 152 -10.27 23.37 -3.55
CA LYS A 152 -10.07 22.96 -2.16
C LYS A 152 -8.90 21.99 -2.05
N LYS A 153 -8.01 22.26 -1.11
CA LYS A 153 -6.97 21.30 -0.76
C LYS A 153 -7.54 20.21 0.13
N ARG A 154 -7.05 19.00 -0.06
CA ARG A 154 -7.40 17.82 0.73
C ARG A 154 -6.18 16.90 0.82
N VAL A 155 -6.02 16.25 1.95
CA VAL A 155 -4.97 15.25 2.15
C VAL A 155 -5.62 13.88 2.30
N ILE A 156 -5.15 12.92 1.53
CA ILE A 156 -5.46 11.51 1.72
C ILE A 156 -4.20 10.81 2.21
N ILE A 157 -4.33 10.01 3.25
CA ILE A 157 -3.26 9.22 3.85
C ILE A 157 -3.67 7.76 3.77
N ASN A 158 -2.83 6.93 3.17
CA ASN A 158 -2.97 5.49 3.24
C ASN A 158 -1.97 4.94 4.26
N ILE A 159 -2.47 4.26 5.30
CA ILE A 159 -1.67 3.58 6.31
C ILE A 159 -1.80 2.08 6.10
N GLY A 160 -0.99 1.57 5.17
CA GLY A 160 -0.75 0.14 4.98
C GLY A 160 0.49 -0.33 5.75
N GLY A 161 1.26 -1.27 5.21
CA GLY A 161 2.60 -1.60 5.73
C GLY A 161 3.52 -0.38 5.71
N ILE A 162 3.45 0.40 4.65
CA ILE A 162 4.06 1.74 4.49
C ILE A 162 2.96 2.79 4.52
N THR A 163 3.28 3.97 5.03
CA THR A 163 2.38 5.13 5.04
C THR A 163 2.72 6.04 3.87
N ASN A 164 1.71 6.38 3.05
CA ASN A 164 1.86 7.36 1.98
C ASN A 164 0.82 8.47 2.08
N ILE A 165 1.14 9.62 1.50
CA ILE A 165 0.24 10.77 1.43
C ILE A 165 -0.04 11.16 -0.02
N SER A 166 -1.22 11.75 -0.23
CA SER A 166 -1.62 12.42 -1.47
C SER A 166 -2.17 13.80 -1.13
N LEU A 167 -1.51 14.85 -1.63
CA LEU A 167 -2.00 16.23 -1.51
C LEU A 167 -2.76 16.59 -2.79
N LEU A 168 -4.06 16.80 -2.64
CA LEU A 168 -5.01 17.12 -3.71
C LEU A 168 -5.36 18.62 -3.71
N GLY A 169 -5.75 19.15 -4.86
CA GLY A 169 -6.26 20.52 -5.00
C GLY A 169 -5.18 21.61 -4.98
N GLY A 170 -3.90 21.25 -5.03
CA GLY A 170 -2.77 22.18 -5.24
C GLY A 170 -2.47 22.42 -6.74
N ALA A 171 -1.48 23.25 -7.03
CA ALA A 171 -0.99 23.50 -8.39
C ALA A 171 -0.46 22.21 -9.04
N LYS A 172 0.05 21.28 -8.24
CA LYS A 172 0.51 19.96 -8.65
C LYS A 172 -0.02 18.91 -7.69
N LEU A 173 -0.35 17.73 -8.22
CA LEU A 173 -0.57 16.54 -7.39
C LEU A 173 0.77 16.14 -6.77
N ILE A 174 0.81 16.00 -5.44
CA ILE A 174 1.98 15.51 -4.72
C ILE A 174 1.59 14.19 -4.05
N GLY A 175 2.44 13.17 -4.20
CA GLY A 175 2.27 11.89 -3.53
C GLY A 175 3.61 11.24 -3.27
N PHE A 176 3.82 10.70 -2.06
CA PHE A 176 5.07 10.01 -1.67
C PHE A 176 4.88 9.22 -0.38
N ASP A 177 5.82 8.30 -0.11
CA ASP A 177 5.83 7.53 1.12
C ASP A 177 6.48 8.33 2.26
N THR A 178 5.81 8.41 3.40
CA THR A 178 6.33 9.16 4.56
C THR A 178 7.26 8.34 5.44
N GLY A 179 7.07 7.02 5.43
CA GLY A 179 7.83 6.07 6.25
C GLY A 179 7.04 4.81 6.58
N PRO A 180 7.44 4.05 7.61
CA PRO A 180 6.74 2.85 8.02
C PRO A 180 5.32 3.17 8.48
N GLY A 181 4.37 2.32 8.10
CA GLY A 181 3.03 2.26 8.66
C GLY A 181 2.94 1.12 9.67
N ASN A 182 2.20 0.06 9.31
CA ASN A 182 2.03 -1.10 10.18
C ASN A 182 3.21 -2.10 10.12
N CYS A 183 4.09 -2.05 9.10
CA CYS A 183 5.09 -3.10 8.88
C CYS A 183 6.00 -3.34 10.09
N LEU A 184 6.49 -2.29 10.75
CA LEU A 184 7.31 -2.43 11.95
C LEU A 184 6.50 -2.84 13.17
N LEU A 185 5.26 -2.35 13.30
CA LEU A 185 4.32 -2.72 14.37
C LEU A 185 4.03 -4.22 14.32
N ASP A 186 3.70 -4.74 13.14
CA ASP A 186 3.34 -6.15 12.94
C ASP A 186 4.55 -7.07 13.14
N ILE A 187 5.72 -6.69 12.60
CA ILE A 187 6.96 -7.45 12.80
C ILE A 187 7.33 -7.53 14.28
N TRP A 188 7.20 -6.43 15.02
CA TRP A 188 7.52 -6.41 16.45
C TRP A 188 6.51 -7.21 17.28
N THR A 189 5.22 -7.14 16.95
CA THR A 189 4.17 -7.94 17.53
C THR A 189 4.41 -9.44 17.36
N LYS A 190 4.72 -9.87 16.11
CA LYS A 190 5.07 -11.26 15.78
C LYS A 190 6.31 -11.74 16.52
N LYS A 191 7.38 -10.93 16.57
CA LYS A 191 8.63 -11.26 17.26
C LYS A 191 8.41 -11.51 18.75
N ASN A 192 7.54 -10.76 19.38
CA ASN A 192 7.24 -10.88 20.81
C ASN A 192 6.09 -11.86 21.10
N LYS A 193 5.61 -12.61 20.10
CA LYS A 193 4.55 -13.63 20.21
C LYS A 193 3.22 -13.06 20.73
N MET A 194 2.94 -11.79 20.44
CA MET A 194 1.71 -11.10 20.82
C MET A 194 0.60 -11.21 19.75
N GLY A 195 0.80 -12.03 18.71
CA GLY A 195 -0.11 -12.23 17.58
C GLY A 195 0.50 -11.80 16.25
N ASN A 196 -0.32 -11.74 15.20
CA ASN A 196 0.12 -11.30 13.88
C ASN A 196 0.22 -9.77 13.76
N TYR A 197 -0.63 -9.06 14.50
CA TYR A 197 -0.66 -7.59 14.58
C TYR A 197 -1.22 -7.17 15.95
N ASP A 198 -1.01 -5.91 16.31
CA ASP A 198 -1.51 -5.31 17.56
C ASP A 198 -2.97 -4.87 17.38
N ASN A 199 -3.89 -5.72 17.82
CA ASN A 199 -5.32 -5.47 17.66
C ASN A 199 -5.73 -4.16 18.35
N GLU A 200 -6.28 -3.23 17.56
CA GLU A 200 -6.69 -1.88 17.99
C GLU A 200 -5.54 -1.04 18.61
N GLY A 201 -4.28 -1.51 18.54
CA GLY A 201 -3.13 -0.87 19.20
C GLY A 201 -3.13 -1.03 20.73
N ASN A 202 -3.81 -2.05 21.26
CA ASN A 202 -3.95 -2.24 22.70
C ASN A 202 -2.62 -2.55 23.39
N TRP A 203 -1.72 -3.27 22.71
CA TRP A 203 -0.41 -3.57 23.27
C TRP A 203 0.47 -2.31 23.28
N ALA A 204 0.52 -1.54 22.20
CA ALA A 204 1.20 -0.25 22.16
C ALA A 204 0.67 0.73 23.21
N LYS A 205 -0.66 0.77 23.40
CA LYS A 205 -1.32 1.61 24.42
C LYS A 205 -0.90 1.26 25.85
N SER A 206 -0.48 0.03 26.10
CA SER A 206 -0.02 -0.41 27.42
C SER A 206 1.43 -0.03 27.72
N GLY A 207 2.17 0.44 26.74
CA GLY A 207 3.54 0.95 26.87
C GLY A 207 3.60 2.47 26.89
N ALA A 208 4.81 2.99 27.09
CA ALA A 208 5.14 4.41 27.02
C ALA A 208 6.06 4.69 25.83
N VAL A 209 5.93 5.84 25.20
CA VAL A 209 6.84 6.27 24.12
C VAL A 209 8.21 6.56 24.71
N ASP A 210 9.24 5.85 24.22
CA ASP A 210 10.62 6.13 24.53
C ASP A 210 11.18 7.18 23.55
N HIS A 211 11.44 8.38 24.06
CA HIS A 211 11.88 9.50 23.24
C HIS A 211 13.31 9.34 22.72
N ASP A 212 14.18 8.60 23.40
CA ASP A 212 15.53 8.35 22.91
C ASP A 212 15.51 7.40 21.73
N LEU A 213 14.73 6.31 21.79
CA LEU A 213 14.52 5.42 20.67
C LEU A 213 13.85 6.15 19.50
N LEU A 214 12.81 6.94 19.75
CA LEU A 214 12.16 7.72 18.70
C LEU A 214 13.15 8.66 18.01
N ASN A 215 13.97 9.36 18.77
CA ASN A 215 15.00 10.26 18.24
C ASN A 215 16.07 9.51 17.43
N ILE A 216 16.46 8.30 17.84
CA ILE A 216 17.38 7.46 17.08
C ILE A 216 16.75 7.08 15.74
N MET A 217 15.52 6.60 15.75
CA MET A 217 14.79 6.20 14.54
C MET A 217 14.57 7.38 13.57
N MET A 218 14.13 8.54 14.09
CA MET A 218 13.86 9.73 13.29
C MET A 218 15.11 10.39 12.67
N LYS A 219 16.32 10.01 13.11
CA LYS A 219 17.60 10.43 12.47
C LYS A 219 17.93 9.64 11.21
N ASP A 220 17.16 8.63 10.87
CA ASP A 220 17.35 7.90 9.61
C ASP A 220 17.23 8.86 8.42
N ASN A 221 18.16 8.71 7.46
CA ASN A 221 18.26 9.59 6.29
C ASN A 221 16.98 9.63 5.45
N TYR A 222 16.21 8.54 5.43
CA TYR A 222 14.96 8.47 4.69
C TYR A 222 13.99 9.60 5.07
N PHE A 223 13.87 9.92 6.37
CA PHE A 223 12.94 10.95 6.84
C PHE A 223 13.36 12.37 6.41
N SER A 224 14.61 12.57 6.03
CA SER A 224 15.12 13.86 5.53
C SER A 224 14.98 14.04 4.01
N LEU A 225 14.75 12.96 3.24
CA LEU A 225 14.64 13.02 1.79
C LEU A 225 13.44 13.88 1.35
N GLU A 226 13.63 14.63 0.28
CA GLU A 226 12.55 15.36 -0.39
C GLU A 226 11.81 14.47 -1.40
N PRO A 227 10.50 14.71 -1.62
CA PRO A 227 9.76 14.03 -2.69
C PRO A 227 10.30 14.38 -4.09
N PRO A 228 10.22 13.45 -5.05
CA PRO A 228 9.59 12.14 -4.96
C PRO A 228 10.44 11.11 -4.21
N LYS A 229 9.82 10.34 -3.32
CA LYS A 229 10.48 9.24 -2.60
C LYS A 229 9.51 8.10 -2.33
N SER A 230 10.02 6.87 -2.35
CA SER A 230 9.30 5.67 -1.96
C SER A 230 10.16 4.79 -1.04
N THR A 231 9.52 3.87 -0.32
CA THR A 231 10.17 2.91 0.57
C THR A 231 9.32 1.64 0.67
N GLY A 232 9.87 0.63 1.36
CA GLY A 232 9.21 -0.66 1.53
C GLY A 232 9.62 -1.37 2.82
N PRO A 233 9.04 -2.55 3.09
CA PRO A 233 9.44 -3.40 4.20
C PRO A 233 10.84 -4.01 4.03
N ASP A 234 11.40 -3.97 2.83
CA ASP A 234 12.79 -4.27 2.53
C ASP A 234 13.73 -3.30 3.23
N TYR A 235 13.34 -2.02 3.36
CA TYR A 235 14.08 -1.00 4.11
C TYR A 235 13.68 -0.99 5.58
N PHE A 236 12.39 -0.74 5.90
CA PHE A 236 11.89 -0.71 7.27
C PHE A 236 11.51 -2.11 7.75
N ASN A 237 12.47 -2.85 8.25
CA ASN A 237 12.37 -4.24 8.66
C ASN A 237 12.90 -4.49 10.06
N LEU A 238 12.90 -5.75 10.49
CA LEU A 238 13.36 -6.12 11.84
C LEU A 238 14.86 -5.81 12.06
N SER A 239 15.71 -5.96 11.03
CA SER A 239 17.13 -5.64 11.14
C SER A 239 17.32 -4.15 11.37
N TRP A 240 16.64 -3.30 10.61
CA TRP A 240 16.65 -1.86 10.81
C TRP A 240 16.21 -1.46 12.23
N LEU A 241 15.16 -2.08 12.76
CA LEU A 241 14.70 -1.82 14.13
C LEU A 241 15.73 -2.29 15.16
N GLN A 242 16.33 -3.47 14.96
CA GLN A 242 17.39 -3.97 15.86
C GLN A 242 18.60 -3.05 15.88
N ASP A 243 19.01 -2.52 14.73
CA ASP A 243 20.11 -1.55 14.65
C ASP A 243 19.77 -0.24 15.39
N CYS A 244 18.53 0.16 15.44
CA CYS A 244 18.09 1.29 16.25
C CYS A 244 18.14 0.96 17.75
N LEU A 245 17.62 -0.22 18.14
CA LEU A 245 17.61 -0.69 19.53
C LEU A 245 19.04 -0.85 20.09
N THR A 246 20.00 -1.33 19.31
CA THR A 246 21.40 -1.46 19.76
C THR A 246 22.08 -0.13 20.07
N LYS A 247 21.54 0.99 19.54
CA LYS A 247 22.07 2.34 19.83
C LYS A 247 21.54 2.91 21.15
N LEU A 248 20.53 2.28 21.77
CA LEU A 248 20.08 2.66 23.11
C LEU A 248 21.14 2.26 24.15
N LYS A 249 21.26 3.08 25.18
CA LYS A 249 22.17 2.82 26.30
C LYS A 249 21.60 1.91 27.39
N GLN A 250 20.30 1.57 27.28
CA GLN A 250 19.54 0.79 28.25
C GLN A 250 18.62 -0.18 27.54
N GLU A 251 18.22 -1.23 28.24
CA GLU A 251 17.15 -2.11 27.78
C GLU A 251 15.80 -1.39 27.84
N ILE A 252 14.94 -1.67 26.88
CA ILE A 252 13.61 -1.11 26.75
C ILE A 252 12.56 -2.23 26.80
N ASP A 253 11.46 -2.00 27.51
CA ASP A 253 10.32 -2.92 27.51
C ASP A 253 9.74 -3.07 26.09
N PRO A 254 9.45 -4.30 25.63
CA PRO A 254 8.85 -4.51 24.31
C PRO A 254 7.55 -3.73 24.07
N ARG A 255 6.76 -3.41 25.09
CA ARG A 255 5.54 -2.58 25.00
C ARG A 255 5.90 -1.14 24.67
N ASP A 256 6.96 -0.62 25.29
CA ASP A 256 7.44 0.75 25.05
C ASP A 256 8.03 0.88 23.64
N THR A 257 8.70 -0.16 23.16
CA THR A 257 9.11 -0.24 21.76
C THR A 257 7.90 -0.19 20.84
N GLN A 258 6.84 -0.96 21.10
CA GLN A 258 5.62 -0.96 20.29
C GLN A 258 4.93 0.42 20.29
N ALA A 259 4.82 1.07 21.46
CA ALA A 259 4.30 2.42 21.58
C ALA A 259 5.14 3.43 20.79
N THR A 260 6.47 3.29 20.84
CA THR A 260 7.40 4.15 20.13
C THR A 260 7.34 3.94 18.61
N LEU A 261 7.09 2.74 18.12
CA LEU A 261 6.87 2.47 16.70
C LEU A 261 5.58 3.13 16.19
N ALA A 262 4.49 3.12 16.97
CA ALA A 262 3.27 3.83 16.62
C ALA A 262 3.52 5.35 16.58
N GLU A 263 4.29 5.88 17.53
CA GLU A 263 4.69 7.28 17.54
C GLU A 263 5.60 7.65 16.37
N LEU A 264 6.49 6.74 15.94
CA LEU A 264 7.32 6.94 14.74
C LEU A 264 6.46 7.14 13.49
N THR A 265 5.46 6.28 13.28
CA THR A 265 4.51 6.41 12.17
C THR A 265 3.79 7.77 12.22
N ALA A 266 3.24 8.14 13.37
CA ALA A 266 2.53 9.40 13.55
C ALA A 266 3.45 10.63 13.37
N SER A 267 4.68 10.57 13.90
CA SER A 267 5.66 11.65 13.84
C SER A 267 6.22 11.86 12.43
N SER A 268 6.54 10.78 11.71
CA SER A 268 7.02 10.86 10.32
C SER A 268 5.98 11.48 9.40
N LEU A 269 4.70 11.11 9.59
CA LEU A 269 3.57 11.69 8.90
C LEU A 269 3.41 13.18 9.24
N SER A 270 3.37 13.54 10.53
CA SER A 270 3.23 14.93 10.99
C SER A 270 4.35 15.82 10.44
N ASN A 271 5.60 15.35 10.47
CA ASN A 271 6.73 16.10 9.95
C ASN A 271 6.65 16.31 8.44
N SER A 272 6.18 15.29 7.69
CA SER A 272 5.95 15.39 6.25
C SER A 272 4.91 16.47 5.92
N LEU A 273 3.79 16.49 6.64
CA LEU A 273 2.73 17.49 6.45
C LEU A 273 3.18 18.91 6.83
N LYS A 274 3.96 19.05 7.90
CA LYS A 274 4.55 20.34 8.30
C LYS A 274 5.50 20.90 7.22
N ARG A 275 6.35 20.04 6.62
CA ARG A 275 7.23 20.44 5.50
C ARG A 275 6.43 20.92 4.29
N LEU A 276 5.30 20.29 3.99
CA LEU A 276 4.39 20.70 2.92
C LEU A 276 3.57 21.93 3.27
N LYS A 277 3.75 22.52 4.50
CA LYS A 277 2.98 23.66 5.02
C LYS A 277 1.47 23.40 4.99
N ILE A 278 1.08 22.17 5.32
CA ILE A 278 -0.31 21.76 5.45
C ILE A 278 -0.71 21.99 6.90
N ILE A 279 -1.60 22.99 7.12
CA ILE A 279 -1.93 23.47 8.47
C ILE A 279 -3.41 23.27 8.77
N ASP A 280 -4.30 23.57 7.82
CA ASP A 280 -5.75 23.66 8.04
C ASP A 280 -6.59 22.74 7.16
N GLU A 281 -5.95 21.94 6.32
CA GLU A 281 -6.62 21.04 5.40
C GLU A 281 -7.25 19.85 6.12
N LYS A 282 -8.42 19.39 5.64
CA LYS A 282 -9.00 18.12 6.10
C LYS A 282 -8.17 16.95 5.63
N ILE A 283 -7.92 16.03 6.56
CA ILE A 283 -7.12 14.84 6.37
C ILE A 283 -8.05 13.63 6.41
N TYR A 284 -7.96 12.78 5.40
CA TYR A 284 -8.72 11.53 5.32
C TYR A 284 -7.76 10.36 5.27
N ILE A 285 -8.01 9.35 6.09
CA ILE A 285 -7.13 8.22 6.32
C ILE A 285 -7.81 6.95 5.81
N CYS A 286 -7.06 6.11 5.10
CA CYS A 286 -7.46 4.78 4.64
C CYS A 286 -6.36 3.75 4.92
N GLY A 287 -6.62 2.49 4.55
CA GLY A 287 -5.76 1.34 4.83
C GLY A 287 -5.94 0.80 6.25
N GLY A 288 -5.42 -0.40 6.51
CA GLY A 288 -5.63 -1.13 7.76
C GLY A 288 -5.22 -0.39 9.04
N GLY A 289 -4.35 0.63 8.92
CA GLY A 289 -3.94 1.48 10.05
C GLY A 289 -5.08 2.25 10.71
N VAL A 290 -6.22 2.47 10.02
CA VAL A 290 -7.40 3.14 10.61
C VAL A 290 -7.99 2.37 11.78
N HIS A 291 -7.80 1.05 11.83
CA HIS A 291 -8.29 0.18 12.90
C HIS A 291 -7.41 0.20 14.15
N ASN A 292 -6.18 0.70 14.04
CA ASN A 292 -5.29 0.87 15.19
C ASN A 292 -5.67 2.14 15.96
N LYS A 293 -6.55 2.01 16.95
CA LYS A 293 -7.08 3.14 17.73
C LYS A 293 -5.98 3.95 18.43
N PHE A 294 -4.92 3.26 18.90
CA PHE A 294 -3.80 3.94 19.55
C PHE A 294 -3.04 4.80 18.51
N LEU A 295 -2.67 4.23 17.38
CA LEU A 295 -2.01 4.97 16.29
C LEU A 295 -2.85 6.17 15.84
N MET A 296 -4.16 5.97 15.61
CA MET A 296 -5.08 7.04 15.23
C MET A 296 -5.15 8.14 16.28
N SER A 297 -5.12 7.79 17.57
CA SER A 297 -5.07 8.79 18.64
C SER A 297 -3.77 9.61 18.63
N ARG A 298 -2.62 8.99 18.32
CA ARG A 298 -1.33 9.69 18.21
C ARG A 298 -1.31 10.62 17.00
N ILE A 299 -1.83 10.15 15.86
CA ILE A 299 -1.97 10.98 14.65
C ILE A 299 -2.86 12.19 14.94
N SER A 300 -4.03 11.96 15.54
CA SER A 300 -4.95 13.06 15.89
C SER A 300 -4.35 14.05 16.89
N PHE A 301 -3.57 13.57 17.86
CA PHE A 301 -2.84 14.42 18.80
C PHE A 301 -1.82 15.34 18.10
N LEU A 302 -1.07 14.80 17.12
CA LEU A 302 -0.02 15.55 16.42
C LEU A 302 -0.55 16.47 15.30
N LEU A 303 -1.69 16.13 14.70
CA LEU A 303 -2.27 16.83 13.53
C LEU A 303 -3.54 17.64 13.88
N GLY A 304 -4.08 17.47 15.09
CA GLY A 304 -5.36 18.06 15.51
C GLY A 304 -6.56 17.22 15.08
N GLU A 305 -7.77 17.62 15.50
CA GLU A 305 -9.04 16.89 15.28
C GLU A 305 -9.56 16.93 13.81
N LYS A 306 -8.66 17.03 12.85
CA LYS A 306 -8.98 17.18 11.41
C LYS A 306 -8.86 15.87 10.64
N CYS A 307 -8.60 14.76 11.36
CA CYS A 307 -8.38 13.44 10.77
C CYS A 307 -9.69 12.65 10.77
N TYR A 308 -10.08 12.21 9.59
CA TYR A 308 -11.29 11.43 9.35
C TYR A 308 -10.92 10.16 8.59
N SER A 309 -11.74 9.10 8.67
CA SER A 309 -11.62 7.96 7.76
C SER A 309 -12.28 8.29 6.41
N THR A 310 -11.84 7.61 5.32
CA THR A 310 -12.40 7.78 3.97
C THR A 310 -13.85 7.34 3.82
N ASP A 311 -14.42 6.61 4.80
CA ASP A 311 -15.86 6.34 4.86
C ASP A 311 -16.69 7.63 4.88
N LYS A 312 -16.16 8.72 5.46
CA LYS A 312 -16.76 10.06 5.41
C LYS A 312 -16.79 10.66 3.98
N LEU A 313 -16.07 10.06 3.06
CA LEU A 313 -16.08 10.41 1.63
C LEU A 313 -16.85 9.37 0.79
N GLY A 314 -17.49 8.38 1.44
CA GLY A 314 -18.29 7.36 0.79
C GLY A 314 -17.51 6.13 0.30
N LEU A 315 -16.22 6.02 0.64
CA LEU A 315 -15.41 4.84 0.29
C LEU A 315 -14.83 4.17 1.53
N ASP A 316 -15.02 2.87 1.60
CA ASP A 316 -14.51 2.01 2.67
C ASP A 316 -12.98 2.05 2.69
N PRO A 317 -12.35 2.41 3.85
CA PRO A 317 -10.91 2.58 3.97
C PRO A 317 -10.10 1.32 3.65
N ASP A 318 -10.66 0.13 3.85
CA ASP A 318 -9.98 -1.14 3.62
C ASP A 318 -9.88 -1.50 2.14
N TYR A 319 -10.76 -0.97 1.30
CA TYR A 319 -10.84 -1.32 -0.12
C TYR A 319 -10.36 -0.24 -1.08
N ILE A 320 -9.86 0.89 -0.59
CA ILE A 320 -9.35 1.99 -1.43
C ILE A 320 -8.31 1.50 -2.43
N GLU A 321 -7.39 0.64 -2.02
CA GLU A 321 -6.36 0.11 -2.93
C GLU A 321 -6.94 -0.87 -3.95
N ALA A 322 -7.86 -1.75 -3.56
CA ALA A 322 -8.52 -2.66 -4.50
C ALA A 322 -9.33 -1.87 -5.56
N ILE A 323 -10.05 -0.84 -5.14
CA ILE A 323 -10.79 0.06 -6.03
C ILE A 323 -9.82 0.84 -6.94
N CYS A 324 -8.68 1.29 -6.41
CA CYS A 324 -7.62 1.96 -7.18
C CYS A 324 -7.11 1.07 -8.33
N PHE A 325 -6.81 -0.20 -8.08
CA PHE A 325 -6.31 -1.10 -9.12
C PHE A 325 -7.40 -1.49 -10.13
N ALA A 326 -8.66 -1.55 -9.73
CA ALA A 326 -9.79 -1.65 -10.67
C ALA A 326 -9.86 -0.41 -11.58
N TRP A 327 -9.72 0.79 -11.01
CA TRP A 327 -9.69 2.04 -11.77
C TRP A 327 -8.48 2.14 -12.71
N LEU A 328 -7.28 1.74 -12.27
CA LEU A 328 -6.10 1.70 -13.12
C LEU A 328 -6.28 0.73 -14.30
N ALA A 329 -6.91 -0.42 -14.05
CA ALA A 329 -7.25 -1.37 -15.12
C ALA A 329 -8.23 -0.76 -16.13
N TYR A 330 -9.28 -0.10 -15.65
CA TYR A 330 -10.22 0.64 -16.50
C TYR A 330 -9.51 1.71 -17.35
N LYS A 331 -8.66 2.53 -16.75
CA LYS A 331 -7.87 3.56 -17.48
C LYS A 331 -6.91 2.92 -18.49
N ARG A 332 -6.30 1.76 -18.15
CA ARG A 332 -5.41 1.03 -19.08
C ARG A 332 -6.16 0.46 -20.29
N VAL A 333 -7.34 -0.08 -20.08
CA VAL A 333 -8.19 -0.60 -21.17
C VAL A 333 -8.61 0.53 -22.13
N ASN A 334 -8.79 1.73 -21.60
CA ASN A 334 -9.11 2.93 -22.40
C ASN A 334 -7.88 3.69 -22.90
N ASP A 335 -6.68 3.09 -22.87
CA ASP A 335 -5.41 3.63 -23.34
C ASP A 335 -5.05 5.02 -22.79
N ILE A 336 -5.39 5.26 -21.52
CA ILE A 336 -5.06 6.51 -20.82
C ILE A 336 -3.65 6.44 -20.24
N LYS A 337 -2.82 7.43 -20.60
CA LYS A 337 -1.48 7.64 -20.03
C LYS A 337 -1.49 8.68 -18.92
N PHE A 338 -0.67 8.45 -17.90
CA PHE A 338 -0.53 9.33 -16.74
C PHE A 338 0.81 10.06 -16.73
N ASN A 339 0.80 11.32 -16.31
CA ASN A 339 2.02 12.04 -15.96
C ASN A 339 2.32 11.77 -14.47
N MET A 340 3.36 10.99 -14.22
CA MET A 340 3.78 10.56 -12.89
C MET A 340 4.97 11.36 -12.35
N SER A 341 5.45 12.38 -13.06
CA SER A 341 6.69 13.11 -12.73
C SER A 341 6.71 13.71 -11.32
N ALA A 342 5.58 14.22 -10.83
CA ALA A 342 5.48 14.82 -9.49
C ALA A 342 5.22 13.81 -8.36
N ILE A 343 4.99 12.52 -8.70
CA ILE A 343 4.65 11.45 -7.75
C ILE A 343 5.82 10.47 -7.66
N THR A 344 6.20 9.89 -8.80
CA THR A 344 7.24 8.84 -8.87
C THR A 344 8.54 9.34 -9.51
N GLY A 345 8.55 10.53 -10.10
CA GLY A 345 9.72 11.06 -10.79
C GLY A 345 9.87 10.59 -12.26
N SER A 346 8.87 9.93 -12.83
CA SER A 346 8.90 9.46 -14.23
C SER A 346 9.14 10.61 -15.22
N ASN A 347 9.97 10.38 -16.22
CA ASN A 347 10.37 11.38 -17.21
C ASN A 347 9.35 11.59 -18.33
N GLU A 348 8.44 10.63 -18.52
CA GLU A 348 7.44 10.63 -19.60
C GLU A 348 6.06 10.25 -19.06
N LYS A 349 5.02 10.46 -19.88
CA LYS A 349 3.69 9.87 -19.60
C LYS A 349 3.73 8.37 -19.86
N VAL A 350 3.21 7.60 -18.90
CA VAL A 350 3.26 6.14 -18.87
C VAL A 350 1.87 5.53 -18.90
N PHE A 351 1.75 4.32 -19.44
CA PHE A 351 0.64 3.43 -19.15
C PHE A 351 0.90 2.76 -17.81
N LEU A 352 -0.13 2.66 -16.97
CA LEU A 352 -0.02 1.88 -15.75
C LEU A 352 -0.73 0.54 -15.96
N GLY A 353 0.06 -0.52 -16.14
CA GLY A 353 -0.38 -1.88 -16.35
C GLY A 353 -0.16 -2.42 -17.75
N LYS A 354 0.12 -3.73 -17.82
CA LYS A 354 0.19 -4.55 -19.03
C LYS A 354 -1.09 -5.34 -19.21
N VAL A 355 -1.48 -5.59 -20.47
CA VAL A 355 -2.70 -6.32 -20.84
C VAL A 355 -2.36 -7.79 -21.08
N TYR A 356 -3.06 -8.69 -20.41
CA TYR A 356 -2.99 -10.13 -20.60
C TYR A 356 -4.36 -10.62 -21.11
N LEU A 357 -4.36 -11.21 -22.31
CA LEU A 357 -5.57 -11.71 -22.94
C LEU A 357 -5.70 -13.22 -22.69
N PRO A 358 -6.94 -13.75 -22.57
CA PRO A 358 -7.15 -15.19 -22.52
C PRO A 358 -6.55 -15.85 -23.77
N SER A 359 -5.85 -16.96 -23.57
CA SER A 359 -5.42 -17.81 -24.70
C SER A 359 -6.64 -18.40 -25.39
N LYS A 360 -6.61 -18.42 -26.73
CA LYS A 360 -7.68 -19.00 -27.54
C LYS A 360 -7.75 -20.52 -27.39
#